data_ed08980c52724f61ac45e8428fd0a442
#
_entry.id   ed08980c52724f61ac45e8428fd0a442
#
_cell.length_a   1.000
_cell.length_b   1.000
_cell.length_c   1.000
_cell.angle_alpha   90.00
_cell.angle_beta   90.00
_cell.angle_gamma   90.00
#
_symmetry.space_group_name_H-M   'P 1'
#
loop_
_entity.id
_entity.type
_entity.pdbx_description
1 polymer ?
#
loop_
_entity_poly.entity_id
_entity_poly.type
_entity_poly.pdbx_seq_one_letter_code
_entity_poly.pdbx_strand_id
1 'polypeptide(L)'
;MITHSVLATLDPDGPLDDLEPLADIVGDARVVAVGEGAHFVAEFTLARARVTRFLAERCGFRVLAMEFGFGDGFGMDEWLRGAPGELADHCGLLGVGVAGEYLRWLRRYNTGSAALRFAGVDIPTSTEVHRDLEPVARLLRQVDPEALPWVTAAQEVGRRFTGGSVAVSAQRWARLPRAEQDTLTTALSRLELRMRALESLYAERSDQAAVQRVSWTLRGVRHMDHMFQALHGLFTGTGLPGDTSVRDRFMADSLRWHLERAAPHERFVLVAHNSHIQKAPVSYDGTVAALPMGFFAGRELGADYRAVAVTHTAARVPEMHYPDASSPVGFTVSMVDLPEPSPGSVERLLVDAGLADRVTLTDLRGVSGVDSMWAQSARTVLPVAEAFDAVLSTPTATQDATIPF
;
A
#
# COMPACT_ATOMS: atom_id res chain seq x y z
N MET A 1 -31.45 1.90 -7.70
CA MET A 1 -31.64 1.69 -6.24
C MET A 1 -30.30 1.16 -5.72
N ILE A 2 -29.76 1.75 -4.67
CA ILE A 2 -28.47 1.34 -4.11
C ILE A 2 -28.70 0.03 -3.34
N THR A 3 -27.88 -0.99 -3.61
CA THR A 3 -27.98 -2.29 -2.95
C THR A 3 -27.01 -2.36 -1.79
N HIS A 4 -27.56 -2.62 -0.59
CA HIS A 4 -26.79 -2.80 0.63
C HIS A 4 -26.98 -4.22 1.16
N SER A 5 -25.90 -4.83 1.62
CA SER A 5 -25.90 -6.10 2.36
C SER A 5 -25.35 -5.85 3.76
N VAL A 6 -26.05 -6.31 4.79
CA VAL A 6 -25.59 -6.24 6.18
C VAL A 6 -24.74 -7.46 6.47
N LEU A 7 -23.52 -7.25 6.97
CA LEU A 7 -22.63 -8.31 7.37
C LEU A 7 -22.84 -8.64 8.86
N ALA A 8 -22.86 -9.93 9.18
CA ALA A 8 -23.15 -10.40 10.53
C ALA A 8 -21.98 -10.20 11.49
N THR A 9 -20.74 -10.19 10.98
CA THR A 9 -19.53 -10.12 11.79
C THR A 9 -18.34 -9.56 11.00
N LEU A 10 -17.35 -9.03 11.71
CA LEU A 10 -16.00 -8.72 11.16
C LEU A 10 -14.97 -9.81 11.51
N ASP A 11 -15.36 -10.82 12.31
CA ASP A 11 -14.44 -11.90 12.71
C ASP A 11 -13.88 -12.61 11.48
N PRO A 12 -12.55 -12.58 11.25
CA PRO A 12 -11.93 -13.25 10.09
C PRO A 12 -12.14 -14.76 10.09
N ASP A 13 -12.37 -15.37 11.24
CA ASP A 13 -12.58 -16.82 11.40
C ASP A 13 -14.06 -17.20 11.39
N GLY A 14 -14.97 -16.18 11.34
CA GLY A 14 -16.43 -16.36 11.30
C GLY A 14 -16.95 -16.92 9.97
N PRO A 15 -18.26 -17.20 9.87
CA PRO A 15 -18.92 -17.62 8.61
C PRO A 15 -18.74 -16.60 7.49
N LEU A 16 -18.70 -17.06 6.25
CA LEU A 16 -18.45 -16.22 5.07
C LEU A 16 -19.67 -15.99 4.19
N ASP A 17 -20.83 -16.62 4.51
CA ASP A 17 -22.00 -16.65 3.63
C ASP A 17 -22.63 -15.26 3.41
N ASP A 18 -22.51 -14.34 4.37
CA ASP A 18 -22.97 -12.96 4.26
C ASP A 18 -22.11 -12.08 3.32
N LEU A 19 -20.94 -12.59 2.91
CA LEU A 19 -20.08 -11.96 1.90
C LEU A 19 -20.37 -12.45 0.46
N GLU A 20 -21.29 -13.39 0.24
CA GLU A 20 -21.63 -13.87 -1.12
C GLU A 20 -22.01 -12.72 -2.09
N PRO A 21 -22.69 -11.61 -1.68
CA PRO A 21 -22.90 -10.48 -2.58
C PRO A 21 -21.60 -9.84 -3.13
N LEU A 22 -20.47 -10.01 -2.45
CA LEU A 22 -19.17 -9.56 -2.94
C LEU A 22 -18.73 -10.38 -4.15
N ALA A 23 -19.07 -11.67 -4.24
CA ALA A 23 -18.74 -12.50 -5.39
C ALA A 23 -19.32 -11.95 -6.70
N ASP A 24 -20.55 -11.41 -6.66
CA ASP A 24 -21.20 -10.80 -7.83
C ASP A 24 -20.51 -9.48 -8.25
N ILE A 25 -19.97 -8.73 -7.28
CA ILE A 25 -19.22 -7.49 -7.55
C ILE A 25 -17.85 -7.83 -8.17
N VAL A 26 -17.20 -8.84 -7.61
CA VAL A 26 -15.87 -9.30 -8.02
C VAL A 26 -15.90 -9.97 -9.40
N GLY A 27 -16.89 -10.82 -9.67
CA GLY A 27 -17.01 -11.57 -10.91
C GLY A 27 -15.70 -12.29 -11.28
N ASP A 28 -15.29 -12.18 -12.54
CA ASP A 28 -14.06 -12.80 -13.05
C ASP A 28 -12.81 -11.91 -12.93
N ALA A 29 -12.90 -10.78 -12.21
CA ALA A 29 -11.76 -9.85 -12.08
C ALA A 29 -10.49 -10.54 -11.60
N ARG A 30 -9.38 -10.26 -12.25
CA ARG A 30 -8.07 -10.82 -11.92
C ARG A 30 -7.45 -10.18 -10.68
N VAL A 31 -7.75 -8.90 -10.43
CA VAL A 31 -7.28 -8.13 -9.27
C VAL A 31 -8.47 -7.53 -8.53
N VAL A 32 -8.59 -7.82 -7.25
CA VAL A 32 -9.55 -7.19 -6.35
C VAL A 32 -8.78 -6.41 -5.29
N ALA A 33 -8.88 -5.08 -5.35
CA ALA A 33 -8.28 -4.19 -4.39
C ALA A 33 -9.25 -3.97 -3.20
N VAL A 34 -8.73 -4.12 -1.99
CA VAL A 34 -9.45 -3.91 -0.72
C VAL A 34 -8.74 -2.82 0.07
N GLY A 35 -9.44 -1.74 0.32
CA GLY A 35 -8.88 -0.54 0.89
C GLY A 35 -8.88 -0.45 2.41
N GLU A 36 -8.49 0.71 2.89
CA GLU A 36 -8.78 1.27 4.20
C GLU A 36 -8.89 2.79 4.07
N GLY A 37 -9.88 3.38 4.72
CA GLY A 37 -10.11 4.83 4.71
C GLY A 37 -9.27 5.57 5.74
N ALA A 38 -8.76 4.86 6.73
CA ALA A 38 -7.87 5.38 7.76
C ALA A 38 -6.93 4.30 8.26
N HIS A 39 -5.68 4.69 8.54
CA HIS A 39 -4.72 3.81 9.19
C HIS A 39 -5.08 3.57 10.66
N PHE A 40 -4.58 2.50 11.24
CA PHE A 40 -4.67 2.18 12.67
C PHE A 40 -6.10 1.88 13.17
N VAL A 41 -7.04 1.57 12.30
CA VAL A 41 -8.41 1.17 12.65
C VAL A 41 -8.49 -0.36 12.75
N ALA A 42 -8.79 -0.86 13.94
CA ALA A 42 -8.86 -2.30 14.21
C ALA A 42 -9.93 -3.00 13.35
N GLU A 43 -11.11 -2.38 13.20
CA GLU A 43 -12.20 -2.92 12.39
C GLU A 43 -11.82 -3.05 10.91
N PHE A 44 -10.99 -2.16 10.38
CA PHE A 44 -10.54 -2.25 8.98
C PHE A 44 -9.58 -3.42 8.78
N THR A 45 -8.71 -3.67 9.77
CA THR A 45 -7.84 -4.85 9.78
C THR A 45 -8.66 -6.15 9.74
N LEU A 46 -9.70 -6.26 10.58
CA LEU A 46 -10.60 -7.41 10.60
C LEU A 46 -11.38 -7.55 9.29
N ALA A 47 -11.94 -6.45 8.77
CA ALA A 47 -12.69 -6.44 7.52
C ALA A 47 -11.82 -6.92 6.34
N ARG A 48 -10.60 -6.40 6.22
CA ARG A 48 -9.65 -6.81 5.16
C ARG A 48 -9.27 -8.29 5.29
N ALA A 49 -9.01 -8.76 6.50
CA ALA A 49 -8.69 -10.18 6.74
C ALA A 49 -9.86 -11.08 6.33
N ARG A 50 -11.08 -10.74 6.73
CA ARG A 50 -12.28 -11.51 6.40
C ARG A 50 -12.59 -11.51 4.90
N VAL A 51 -12.50 -10.35 4.23
CA VAL A 51 -12.66 -10.24 2.77
C VAL A 51 -11.56 -11.01 2.04
N THR A 52 -10.31 -10.94 2.49
CA THR A 52 -9.19 -11.70 1.91
C THR A 52 -9.44 -13.20 2.00
N ARG A 53 -9.90 -13.68 3.15
CA ARG A 53 -10.27 -15.10 3.33
C ARG A 53 -11.41 -15.51 2.40
N PHE A 54 -12.46 -14.70 2.29
CA PHE A 54 -13.58 -14.95 1.36
C PHE A 54 -13.08 -15.08 -0.08
N LEU A 55 -12.28 -14.12 -0.53
CA LEU A 55 -11.72 -14.15 -1.89
C LEU A 55 -10.81 -15.37 -2.12
N ALA A 56 -10.04 -15.80 -1.12
CA ALA A 56 -9.19 -16.97 -1.22
C ALA A 56 -10.00 -18.29 -1.25
N GLU A 57 -10.97 -18.46 -0.35
CA GLU A 57 -11.70 -19.71 -0.17
C GLU A 57 -12.87 -19.89 -1.15
N ARG A 58 -13.57 -18.81 -1.50
CA ARG A 58 -14.80 -18.84 -2.33
C ARG A 58 -14.56 -18.39 -3.77
N CYS A 59 -13.57 -17.50 -4.01
CA CYS A 59 -13.35 -16.90 -5.33
C CYS A 59 -12.02 -17.33 -5.98
N GLY A 60 -11.21 -18.16 -5.33
CA GLY A 60 -10.01 -18.76 -5.92
C GLY A 60 -8.80 -17.83 -6.03
N PHE A 61 -8.73 -16.75 -5.25
CA PHE A 61 -7.55 -15.89 -5.18
C PHE A 61 -6.39 -16.60 -4.50
N ARG A 62 -5.15 -16.40 -4.98
CA ARG A 62 -3.96 -17.13 -4.51
C ARG A 62 -2.77 -16.23 -4.21
N VAL A 63 -2.84 -14.94 -4.51
CA VAL A 63 -1.78 -13.97 -4.24
C VAL A 63 -2.35 -12.81 -3.47
N LEU A 64 -1.69 -12.43 -2.37
CA LEU A 64 -1.92 -11.19 -1.67
C LEU A 64 -0.83 -10.20 -2.07
N ALA A 65 -1.19 -9.20 -2.87
CA ALA A 65 -0.37 -8.02 -3.11
C ALA A 65 -0.68 -6.98 -2.04
N MET A 66 0.32 -6.29 -1.52
CA MET A 66 0.12 -5.32 -0.43
C MET A 66 0.94 -4.05 -0.67
N GLU A 67 0.44 -2.91 -0.17
CA GLU A 67 1.18 -1.66 0.03
C GLU A 67 2.34 -1.91 1.00
N PHE A 68 3.36 -2.57 0.50
CA PHE A 68 4.51 -3.07 1.23
C PHE A 68 5.72 -3.04 0.29
N GLY A 69 6.91 -2.77 0.79
CA GLY A 69 8.11 -2.64 -0.04
C GLY A 69 8.30 -3.83 -0.98
N PHE A 70 8.50 -3.58 -2.26
CA PHE A 70 8.66 -4.63 -3.28
C PHE A 70 9.78 -5.60 -2.91
N GLY A 71 10.96 -5.08 -2.53
CA GLY A 71 12.10 -5.89 -2.13
C GLY A 71 11.85 -6.65 -0.82
N ASP A 72 11.22 -5.98 0.15
CA ASP A 72 10.92 -6.53 1.47
C ASP A 72 9.88 -7.64 1.40
N GLY A 73 8.98 -7.57 0.40
CA GLY A 73 7.90 -8.53 0.17
C GLY A 73 8.40 -9.97 -0.01
N PHE A 74 9.60 -10.19 -0.54
CA PHE A 74 10.14 -11.54 -0.69
C PHE A 74 10.50 -12.18 0.67
N GLY A 75 11.11 -11.42 1.57
CA GLY A 75 11.39 -11.90 2.92
C GLY A 75 10.11 -12.08 3.75
N MET A 76 9.12 -11.21 3.53
CA MET A 76 7.81 -11.34 4.15
C MET A 76 7.08 -12.61 3.66
N ASP A 77 7.13 -12.94 2.37
CA ASP A 77 6.54 -14.17 1.83
C ASP A 77 7.17 -15.43 2.48
N GLU A 78 8.48 -15.43 2.67
CA GLU A 78 9.19 -16.53 3.38
C GLU A 78 8.73 -16.63 4.84
N TRP A 79 8.62 -15.50 5.55
CA TRP A 79 8.15 -15.47 6.92
C TRP A 79 6.70 -15.97 7.04
N LEU A 80 5.82 -15.53 6.18
CA LEU A 80 4.42 -15.95 6.14
C LEU A 80 4.25 -17.44 5.84
N ARG A 81 5.24 -18.08 5.23
CA ARG A 81 5.32 -19.54 5.01
C ARG A 81 6.01 -20.30 6.12
N GLY A 82 6.32 -19.65 7.24
CA GLY A 82 6.86 -20.31 8.41
C GLY A 82 8.36 -20.14 8.62
N ALA A 83 9.07 -19.31 7.83
CA ALA A 83 10.46 -19.00 8.15
C ALA A 83 10.56 -18.37 9.56
N PRO A 84 11.66 -18.65 10.30
CA PRO A 84 11.86 -18.12 11.64
C PRO A 84 12.06 -16.59 11.63
N GLY A 85 11.95 -15.96 12.80
CA GLY A 85 12.13 -14.52 13.01
C GLY A 85 10.87 -13.84 13.51
N GLU A 86 11.05 -12.65 14.05
CA GLU A 86 9.97 -11.79 14.51
C GLU A 86 9.44 -10.92 13.35
N LEU A 87 8.16 -10.54 13.40
CA LEU A 87 7.56 -9.70 12.37
C LEU A 87 8.32 -8.38 12.17
N ALA A 88 8.80 -7.77 13.26
CA ALA A 88 9.55 -6.52 13.20
C ALA A 88 10.87 -6.61 12.40
N ASP A 89 11.46 -7.79 12.28
CA ASP A 89 12.67 -8.02 11.49
C ASP A 89 12.41 -7.87 9.97
N HIS A 90 11.14 -8.05 9.57
CA HIS A 90 10.71 -8.03 8.17
C HIS A 90 10.05 -6.71 7.74
N CYS A 91 9.43 -5.94 8.66
CA CYS A 91 8.68 -4.73 8.30
C CYS A 91 8.99 -3.51 9.17
N GLY A 92 9.90 -3.63 10.13
CA GLY A 92 10.21 -2.55 11.05
C GLY A 92 9.04 -2.18 11.97
N LEU A 93 9.25 -1.17 12.83
CA LEU A 93 8.29 -0.75 13.84
C LEU A 93 7.01 -0.17 13.23
N LEU A 94 7.15 0.66 12.19
CA LEU A 94 6.00 1.25 11.49
C LEU A 94 5.13 0.17 10.83
N GLY A 95 5.74 -0.79 10.14
CA GLY A 95 5.02 -1.88 9.50
C GLY A 95 4.27 -2.77 10.51
N VAL A 96 4.86 -2.98 11.70
CA VAL A 96 4.15 -3.66 12.80
C VAL A 96 2.92 -2.86 13.25
N GLY A 97 3.02 -1.52 13.33
CA GLY A 97 1.90 -0.66 13.72
C GLY A 97 0.78 -0.60 12.69
N VAL A 98 1.13 -0.53 11.40
CA VAL A 98 0.13 -0.36 10.32
C VAL A 98 -0.51 -1.68 9.90
N ALA A 99 0.23 -2.78 9.89
CA ALA A 99 -0.22 -4.04 9.31
C ALA A 99 0.01 -5.28 10.20
N GLY A 100 0.51 -5.11 11.43
CA GLY A 100 0.99 -6.22 12.24
C GLY A 100 -0.05 -7.27 12.52
N GLU A 101 -1.26 -6.90 12.95
CA GLU A 101 -2.33 -7.87 13.23
C GLU A 101 -2.80 -8.59 11.97
N TYR A 102 -2.90 -7.87 10.85
CA TYR A 102 -3.24 -8.47 9.56
C TYR A 102 -2.19 -9.50 9.11
N LEU A 103 -0.90 -9.16 9.23
CA LEU A 103 0.19 -10.07 8.84
C LEU A 103 0.31 -11.28 9.78
N ARG A 104 0.09 -11.11 11.09
CA ARG A 104 0.03 -12.23 12.03
C ARG A 104 -1.16 -13.15 11.75
N TRP A 105 -2.33 -12.58 11.45
CA TRP A 105 -3.48 -13.36 11.01
C TRP A 105 -3.14 -14.13 9.72
N LEU A 106 -2.57 -13.48 8.71
CA LEU A 106 -2.21 -14.10 7.44
C LEU A 106 -1.21 -15.25 7.62
N ARG A 107 -0.22 -15.09 8.53
CA ARG A 107 0.72 -16.17 8.87
C ARG A 107 0.00 -17.39 9.44
N ARG A 108 -0.96 -17.18 10.36
CA ARG A 108 -1.79 -18.29 10.88
C ARG A 108 -2.64 -18.90 9.77
N TYR A 109 -3.28 -18.09 8.96
CA TYR A 109 -4.11 -18.52 7.83
C TYR A 109 -3.30 -19.38 6.84
N ASN A 110 -2.08 -19.02 6.54
CA ASN A 110 -1.20 -19.71 5.61
C ASN A 110 -0.72 -21.10 6.10
N THR A 111 -1.03 -21.50 7.31
CA THR A 111 -0.83 -22.90 7.75
C THR A 111 -1.88 -23.84 7.16
N GLY A 112 -2.96 -23.33 6.58
CA GLY A 112 -4.03 -24.08 5.95
C GLY A 112 -3.82 -24.36 4.46
N SER A 113 -4.81 -25.01 3.84
CA SER A 113 -4.73 -25.45 2.43
C SER A 113 -4.93 -24.32 1.40
N ALA A 114 -5.48 -23.17 1.81
CA ALA A 114 -5.75 -22.03 0.94
C ALA A 114 -4.69 -20.93 1.09
N ALA A 115 -3.45 -21.29 1.41
CA ALA A 115 -2.35 -20.36 1.61
C ALA A 115 -2.17 -19.38 0.44
N LEU A 116 -1.91 -18.12 0.78
CA LEU A 116 -1.68 -17.03 -0.17
C LEU A 116 -0.18 -16.74 -0.27
N ARG A 117 0.32 -16.58 -1.50
CA ARG A 117 1.64 -15.98 -1.74
C ARG A 117 1.58 -14.48 -1.43
N PHE A 118 2.64 -13.94 -0.88
CA PHE A 118 2.73 -12.51 -0.60
C PHE A 118 3.55 -11.78 -1.68
N ALA A 119 3.14 -10.56 -2.03
CA ALA A 119 3.80 -9.71 -3.00
C ALA A 119 3.79 -8.25 -2.52
N GLY A 120 4.95 -7.68 -2.23
CA GLY A 120 5.07 -6.23 -2.00
C GLY A 120 4.96 -5.48 -3.33
N VAL A 121 4.27 -4.34 -3.34
CA VAL A 121 4.12 -3.53 -4.57
C VAL A 121 4.66 -2.11 -4.43
N ASP A 122 5.06 -1.69 -3.25
CA ASP A 122 5.46 -0.32 -2.95
C ASP A 122 6.97 -0.08 -3.06
N ILE A 123 7.36 1.20 -3.06
CA ILE A 123 8.74 1.61 -2.78
C ILE A 123 9.16 1.09 -1.39
N PRO A 124 10.47 1.01 -1.07
CA PRO A 124 10.90 0.55 0.23
C PRO A 124 10.22 1.30 1.38
N THR A 125 9.51 0.59 2.24
CA THR A 125 8.79 1.16 3.39
C THR A 125 9.68 1.31 4.62
N SER A 126 10.80 0.58 4.66
CA SER A 126 11.81 0.69 5.72
C SER A 126 12.47 2.06 5.78
N THR A 127 12.53 2.79 4.64
CA THR A 127 13.32 4.02 4.45
C THR A 127 14.81 3.89 4.78
N GLU A 128 15.30 2.65 4.88
CA GLU A 128 16.70 2.32 5.21
C GLU A 128 17.50 2.04 3.93
N VAL A 129 17.71 3.06 3.10
CA VAL A 129 18.40 2.96 1.79
C VAL A 129 19.63 2.06 1.82
N HIS A 130 20.39 2.10 2.91
CA HIS A 130 21.60 1.28 3.05
C HIS A 130 21.30 -0.22 3.16
N ARG A 131 20.17 -0.61 3.77
CA ARG A 131 19.68 -2.01 3.84
C ARG A 131 19.03 -2.41 2.53
N ASP A 132 18.21 -1.52 1.95
CA ASP A 132 17.49 -1.78 0.71
C ASP A 132 18.46 -2.02 -0.46
N LEU A 133 19.67 -1.43 -0.41
CA LEU A 133 20.74 -1.66 -1.39
C LEU A 133 21.63 -2.89 -1.11
N GLU A 134 21.47 -3.59 0.02
CA GLU A 134 22.29 -4.78 0.30
C GLU A 134 22.07 -5.95 -0.70
N PRO A 135 20.84 -6.25 -1.16
CA PRO A 135 20.66 -7.22 -2.25
C PRO A 135 21.36 -6.80 -3.54
N VAL A 136 21.40 -5.50 -3.85
CA VAL A 136 22.12 -4.94 -5.01
C VAL A 136 23.61 -5.14 -4.84
N ALA A 137 24.15 -4.78 -3.67
CA ALA A 137 25.57 -4.97 -3.35
C ALA A 137 25.99 -6.45 -3.46
N ARG A 138 25.15 -7.36 -2.94
CA ARG A 138 25.40 -8.82 -2.97
C ARG A 138 25.49 -9.34 -4.40
N LEU A 139 24.53 -8.99 -5.25
CA LEU A 139 24.53 -9.37 -6.66
C LEU A 139 25.79 -8.82 -7.37
N LEU A 140 26.08 -7.52 -7.22
CA LEU A 140 27.19 -6.88 -7.90
C LEU A 140 28.56 -7.41 -7.45
N ARG A 141 28.73 -7.82 -6.19
CA ARG A 141 29.98 -8.52 -5.75
C ARG A 141 30.26 -9.76 -6.59
N GLN A 142 29.22 -10.46 -7.04
CA GLN A 142 29.35 -11.67 -7.85
C GLN A 142 29.55 -11.36 -9.33
N VAL A 143 28.76 -10.43 -9.89
CA VAL A 143 28.64 -10.28 -11.35
C VAL A 143 29.36 -9.05 -11.90
N ASP A 144 29.59 -8.00 -11.07
CA ASP A 144 30.16 -6.71 -11.49
C ASP A 144 30.74 -5.90 -10.30
N PRO A 145 31.85 -6.34 -9.70
CA PRO A 145 32.45 -5.66 -8.55
C PRO A 145 32.84 -4.21 -8.81
N GLU A 146 33.07 -3.82 -10.08
CA GLU A 146 33.48 -2.46 -10.47
C GLU A 146 32.37 -1.42 -10.20
N ALA A 147 31.12 -1.84 -10.12
CA ALA A 147 29.97 -0.98 -9.81
C ALA A 147 29.76 -0.73 -8.29
N LEU A 148 30.42 -1.48 -7.42
CA LEU A 148 30.27 -1.37 -5.96
C LEU A 148 30.54 0.03 -5.39
N PRO A 149 31.50 0.84 -5.90
CA PRO A 149 31.70 2.19 -5.37
C PRO A 149 30.41 3.05 -5.42
N TRP A 150 29.54 2.88 -6.41
CA TRP A 150 28.28 3.61 -6.48
C TRP A 150 27.26 3.12 -5.43
N VAL A 151 27.23 1.81 -5.16
CA VAL A 151 26.38 1.27 -4.08
C VAL A 151 26.85 1.81 -2.74
N THR A 152 28.15 1.79 -2.48
CA THR A 152 28.75 2.31 -1.24
C THR A 152 28.43 3.78 -1.05
N ALA A 153 28.61 4.62 -2.08
CA ALA A 153 28.29 6.04 -2.01
C ALA A 153 26.79 6.28 -1.68
N ALA A 154 25.87 5.55 -2.32
CA ALA A 154 24.44 5.65 -2.03
C ALA A 154 24.10 5.19 -0.60
N GLN A 155 24.72 4.10 -0.13
CA GLN A 155 24.54 3.59 1.24
C GLN A 155 25.05 4.56 2.31
N GLU A 156 26.20 5.21 2.08
CA GLU A 156 26.78 6.19 3.00
C GLU A 156 25.87 7.41 3.16
N VAL A 157 25.35 7.95 2.06
CA VAL A 157 24.36 9.03 2.12
C VAL A 157 23.08 8.56 2.80
N GLY A 158 22.58 7.37 2.45
CA GLY A 158 21.36 6.79 3.01
C GLY A 158 21.40 6.71 4.54
N ARG A 159 22.50 6.28 5.15
CA ARG A 159 22.66 6.20 6.62
C ARG A 159 22.48 7.54 7.33
N ARG A 160 22.67 8.67 6.64
CA ARG A 160 22.61 10.00 7.26
C ARG A 160 21.20 10.52 7.46
N PHE A 161 20.23 10.00 6.72
CA PHE A 161 18.85 10.44 6.81
C PHE A 161 17.84 9.35 7.19
N THR A 162 18.26 8.09 7.30
CA THR A 162 17.41 6.99 7.74
C THR A 162 16.65 7.35 9.00
N GLY A 163 15.34 7.05 9.01
CA GLY A 163 14.43 7.30 10.12
C GLY A 163 13.39 6.18 10.25
N GLY A 164 12.60 6.21 11.32
CA GLY A 164 11.57 5.20 11.61
C GLY A 164 10.34 5.26 10.68
N SER A 165 10.24 6.29 9.82
CA SER A 165 9.18 6.44 8.83
C SER A 165 9.61 7.33 7.68
N VAL A 166 8.81 7.31 6.57
CA VAL A 166 9.00 8.23 5.44
C VAL A 166 8.96 9.69 5.88
N ALA A 167 8.07 10.06 6.81
CA ALA A 167 7.95 11.42 7.32
C ALA A 167 9.24 11.92 7.98
N VAL A 168 9.87 11.09 8.82
CA VAL A 168 11.15 11.42 9.46
C VAL A 168 12.28 11.47 8.44
N SER A 169 12.36 10.46 7.58
CA SER A 169 13.42 10.34 6.58
C SER A 169 13.37 11.50 5.56
N ALA A 170 12.20 11.90 5.09
CA ALA A 170 12.05 13.04 4.17
C ALA A 170 12.53 14.35 4.79
N GLN A 171 12.22 14.62 6.06
CA GLN A 171 12.71 15.81 6.76
C GLN A 171 14.23 15.80 6.94
N ARG A 172 14.81 14.64 7.27
CA ARG A 172 16.29 14.51 7.41
C ARG A 172 16.97 14.63 6.04
N TRP A 173 16.42 13.99 5.00
CA TRP A 173 16.88 14.10 3.62
C TRP A 173 16.91 15.56 3.14
N ALA A 174 15.85 16.34 3.41
CA ALA A 174 15.76 17.74 3.04
C ALA A 174 16.82 18.63 3.71
N ARG A 175 17.40 18.20 4.85
CA ARG A 175 18.48 18.91 5.56
C ARG A 175 19.88 18.52 5.08
N LEU A 176 20.01 17.50 4.23
CA LEU A 176 21.30 17.14 3.66
C LEU A 176 21.83 18.26 2.74
N PRO A 177 23.15 18.46 2.70
CA PRO A 177 23.76 19.31 1.68
C PRO A 177 23.35 18.87 0.27
N ARG A 178 23.09 19.81 -0.62
CA ARG A 178 22.68 19.51 -2.00
C ARG A 178 23.62 18.53 -2.70
N ALA A 179 24.92 18.67 -2.50
CA ALA A 179 25.93 17.77 -3.07
C ALA A 179 25.75 16.30 -2.65
N GLU A 180 25.22 16.05 -1.45
CA GLU A 180 24.93 14.69 -0.98
C GLU A 180 23.64 14.14 -1.59
N GLN A 181 22.58 14.96 -1.67
CA GLN A 181 21.37 14.60 -2.40
C GLN A 181 21.71 14.24 -3.85
N ASP A 182 22.51 15.07 -4.53
CA ASP A 182 22.96 14.83 -5.90
C ASP A 182 23.83 13.57 -6.01
N THR A 183 24.67 13.26 -5.01
CA THR A 183 25.46 12.03 -4.94
C THR A 183 24.55 10.80 -4.91
N LEU A 184 23.54 10.80 -4.05
CA LEU A 184 22.56 9.70 -3.95
C LEU A 184 21.84 9.48 -5.28
N THR A 185 21.21 10.52 -5.81
CA THR A 185 20.45 10.48 -7.07
C THR A 185 21.34 10.02 -8.24
N THR A 186 22.57 10.53 -8.33
CA THR A 186 23.50 10.16 -9.40
C THR A 186 23.94 8.71 -9.28
N ALA A 187 24.29 8.24 -8.08
CA ALA A 187 24.69 6.86 -7.86
C ALA A 187 23.58 5.88 -8.21
N LEU A 188 22.34 6.11 -7.72
CA LEU A 188 21.18 5.28 -8.03
C LEU A 188 20.87 5.25 -9.53
N SER A 189 20.91 6.41 -10.20
CA SER A 189 20.65 6.50 -11.63
C SER A 189 21.70 5.75 -12.46
N ARG A 190 22.98 5.85 -12.11
CA ARG A 190 24.07 5.12 -12.79
C ARG A 190 23.93 3.61 -12.59
N LEU A 191 23.61 3.17 -11.36
CA LEU A 191 23.39 1.76 -11.05
C LEU A 191 22.24 1.19 -11.87
N GLU A 192 21.09 1.88 -11.91
CA GLU A 192 19.92 1.40 -12.67
C GLU A 192 20.19 1.28 -14.15
N LEU A 193 20.80 2.31 -14.75
CA LEU A 193 21.15 2.29 -16.19
C LEU A 193 22.14 1.17 -16.50
N ARG A 194 23.17 0.97 -15.65
CA ARG A 194 24.15 -0.09 -15.83
C ARG A 194 23.53 -1.48 -15.68
N MET A 195 22.74 -1.70 -14.63
CA MET A 195 22.08 -2.99 -14.42
C MET A 195 21.14 -3.32 -15.59
N ARG A 196 20.40 -2.35 -16.09
CA ARG A 196 19.55 -2.52 -17.29
C ARG A 196 20.36 -2.84 -18.55
N ALA A 197 21.49 -2.14 -18.76
CA ALA A 197 22.34 -2.35 -19.92
C ALA A 197 23.03 -3.72 -19.93
N LEU A 198 23.37 -4.24 -18.74
CA LEU A 198 24.14 -5.48 -18.57
C LEU A 198 23.29 -6.65 -18.04
N GLU A 199 21.94 -6.54 -18.05
CA GLU A 199 21.03 -7.53 -17.48
C GLU A 199 21.31 -8.94 -17.98
N SER A 200 21.49 -9.14 -19.30
CA SER A 200 21.76 -10.45 -19.90
C SER A 200 23.10 -11.03 -19.42
N LEU A 201 24.13 -10.20 -19.33
CA LEU A 201 25.45 -10.61 -18.83
C LEU A 201 25.40 -11.01 -17.34
N TYR A 202 24.62 -10.27 -16.52
CA TYR A 202 24.44 -10.60 -15.11
C TYR A 202 23.65 -11.89 -14.93
N ALA A 203 22.65 -12.13 -15.78
CA ALA A 203 21.87 -13.37 -15.78
C ALA A 203 22.73 -14.58 -16.14
N GLU A 204 23.66 -14.46 -17.09
CA GLU A 204 24.61 -15.52 -17.42
C GLU A 204 25.57 -15.87 -16.26
N ARG A 205 25.91 -14.85 -15.43
CA ARG A 205 26.83 -15.00 -14.28
C ARG A 205 26.13 -15.35 -12.95
N SER A 206 24.81 -15.35 -12.93
CA SER A 206 24.00 -15.54 -11.73
C SER A 206 22.71 -16.29 -12.06
N ASP A 207 21.55 -15.69 -11.74
CA ASP A 207 20.22 -16.19 -12.02
C ASP A 207 19.34 -15.05 -12.55
N GLN A 208 18.63 -15.31 -13.66
CA GLN A 208 17.78 -14.32 -14.33
C GLN A 208 16.72 -13.75 -13.37
N ALA A 209 16.04 -14.60 -12.59
CA ALA A 209 14.99 -14.14 -11.68
C ALA A 209 15.57 -13.31 -10.53
N ALA A 210 16.76 -13.66 -10.02
CA ALA A 210 17.46 -12.88 -9.02
C ALA A 210 17.87 -11.50 -9.55
N VAL A 211 18.42 -11.44 -10.77
CA VAL A 211 18.80 -10.17 -11.42
C VAL A 211 17.57 -9.28 -11.59
N GLN A 212 16.45 -9.83 -12.04
CA GLN A 212 15.21 -9.06 -12.22
C GLN A 212 14.65 -8.54 -10.89
N ARG A 213 14.61 -9.36 -9.84
CA ARG A 213 14.18 -8.92 -8.50
C ARG A 213 15.05 -7.78 -7.97
N VAL A 214 16.37 -7.93 -8.06
CA VAL A 214 17.33 -6.92 -7.57
C VAL A 214 17.24 -5.64 -8.38
N SER A 215 17.10 -5.71 -9.70
CA SER A 215 16.92 -4.55 -10.56
C SER A 215 15.63 -3.78 -10.20
N TRP A 216 14.55 -4.49 -9.89
CA TRP A 216 13.30 -3.87 -9.48
C TRP A 216 13.40 -3.24 -8.09
N THR A 217 14.07 -3.90 -7.15
CA THR A 217 14.37 -3.33 -5.82
C THR A 217 15.16 -2.02 -5.94
N LEU A 218 16.22 -1.99 -6.75
CA LEU A 218 16.99 -0.77 -7.02
C LEU A 218 16.11 0.34 -7.61
N ARG A 219 15.23 0.00 -8.54
CA ARG A 219 14.27 0.94 -9.11
C ARG A 219 13.35 1.53 -8.02
N GLY A 220 12.87 0.72 -7.07
CA GLY A 220 12.11 1.18 -5.91
C GLY A 220 12.87 2.18 -5.04
N VAL A 221 14.14 1.91 -4.75
CA VAL A 221 15.01 2.84 -3.99
C VAL A 221 15.18 4.18 -4.74
N ARG A 222 15.32 4.16 -6.05
CA ARG A 222 15.40 5.40 -6.85
C ARG A 222 14.08 6.18 -6.85
N HIS A 223 12.94 5.50 -6.89
CA HIS A 223 11.64 6.15 -6.76
C HIS A 223 11.43 6.74 -5.36
N MET A 224 11.96 6.09 -4.31
CA MET A 224 11.95 6.62 -2.96
C MET A 224 12.80 7.90 -2.83
N ASP A 225 14.00 7.96 -3.44
CA ASP A 225 14.80 9.19 -3.51
C ASP A 225 14.02 10.36 -4.12
N HIS A 226 13.33 10.11 -5.24
CA HIS A 226 12.45 11.12 -5.85
C HIS A 226 11.28 11.51 -4.91
N MET A 227 10.67 10.56 -4.21
CA MET A 227 9.56 10.83 -3.29
C MET A 227 9.95 11.73 -2.13
N PHE A 228 11.18 11.66 -1.61
CA PHE A 228 11.65 12.60 -0.59
C PHE A 228 11.67 14.03 -1.11
N GLN A 229 12.10 14.23 -2.36
CA GLN A 229 12.07 15.53 -3.01
C GLN A 229 10.64 16.02 -3.24
N ALA A 230 9.76 15.15 -3.76
CA ALA A 230 8.37 15.47 -4.04
C ALA A 230 7.60 15.86 -2.76
N LEU A 231 7.78 15.09 -1.67
CA LEU A 231 7.18 15.39 -0.38
C LEU A 231 7.70 16.71 0.22
N HIS A 232 9.02 16.94 0.15
CA HIS A 232 9.58 18.22 0.59
C HIS A 232 8.99 19.39 -0.21
N GLY A 233 8.91 19.26 -1.53
CA GLY A 233 8.28 20.25 -2.41
C GLY A 233 6.81 20.50 -2.08
N LEU A 234 6.06 19.45 -1.78
CA LEU A 234 4.66 19.55 -1.38
C LEU A 234 4.50 20.36 -0.08
N PHE A 235 5.29 20.03 0.97
CA PHE A 235 5.21 20.71 2.26
C PHE A 235 5.74 22.15 2.24
N THR A 236 6.63 22.49 1.31
CA THR A 236 7.17 23.86 1.18
C THR A 236 6.48 24.69 0.10
N GLY A 237 5.53 24.13 -0.62
CA GLY A 237 4.85 24.80 -1.72
C GLY A 237 5.72 25.04 -2.96
N THR A 238 6.84 24.33 -3.09
CA THR A 238 7.81 24.45 -4.20
C THR A 238 7.77 23.25 -5.17
N GLY A 239 6.94 22.24 -4.87
CA GLY A 239 6.79 21.03 -5.67
C GLY A 239 5.95 21.24 -6.94
N LEU A 240 6.11 20.33 -7.89
CA LEU A 240 5.28 20.29 -9.09
C LEU A 240 3.99 19.50 -8.83
N PRO A 241 2.83 19.94 -9.36
CA PRO A 241 1.62 19.16 -9.32
C PRO A 241 1.83 17.75 -9.90
N GLY A 242 1.35 16.73 -9.19
CA GLY A 242 1.44 15.34 -9.63
C GLY A 242 2.77 14.63 -9.34
N ASP A 243 3.78 15.29 -8.79
CA ASP A 243 5.09 14.67 -8.51
C ASP A 243 4.99 13.46 -7.56
N THR A 244 4.04 13.48 -6.62
CA THR A 244 3.77 12.36 -5.71
C THR A 244 3.24 11.11 -6.43
N SER A 245 2.72 11.24 -7.65
CA SER A 245 2.26 10.12 -8.49
C SER A 245 3.38 9.14 -8.85
N VAL A 246 4.64 9.51 -8.68
CA VAL A 246 5.80 8.65 -8.97
C VAL A 246 5.78 7.39 -8.10
N ARG A 247 5.37 7.47 -6.82
CA ARG A 247 5.19 6.30 -5.95
C ARG A 247 4.08 5.39 -6.47
N ASP A 248 2.92 5.95 -6.72
CA ASP A 248 1.75 5.20 -7.19
C ASP A 248 1.97 4.57 -8.57
N ARG A 249 2.71 5.24 -9.44
CA ARG A 249 3.13 4.67 -10.72
C ARG A 249 4.05 3.47 -10.51
N PHE A 250 5.01 3.55 -9.58
CA PHE A 250 5.86 2.41 -9.24
C PHE A 250 5.04 1.26 -8.64
N MET A 251 4.04 1.55 -7.79
CA MET A 251 3.14 0.54 -7.24
C MET A 251 2.37 -0.19 -8.35
N ALA A 252 1.82 0.54 -9.32
CA ALA A 252 1.12 -0.04 -10.46
C ALA A 252 2.05 -0.89 -11.34
N ASP A 253 3.25 -0.41 -11.63
CA ASP A 253 4.26 -1.14 -12.39
C ASP A 253 4.73 -2.40 -11.65
N SER A 254 4.83 -2.35 -10.31
CA SER A 254 5.17 -3.50 -9.47
C SER A 254 4.06 -4.55 -9.45
N LEU A 255 2.79 -4.12 -9.35
CA LEU A 255 1.66 -5.03 -9.48
C LEU A 255 1.69 -5.73 -10.84
N ARG A 256 1.90 -4.99 -11.93
CA ARG A 256 2.05 -5.54 -13.28
C ARG A 256 3.20 -6.52 -13.36
N TRP A 257 4.36 -6.21 -12.77
CA TRP A 257 5.52 -7.11 -12.72
C TRP A 257 5.17 -8.47 -12.09
N HIS A 258 4.39 -8.47 -11.02
CA HIS A 258 3.91 -9.72 -10.39
C HIS A 258 2.88 -10.45 -11.25
N LEU A 259 1.94 -9.72 -11.87
CA LEU A 259 0.92 -10.30 -12.77
C LEU A 259 1.51 -10.96 -14.00
N GLU A 260 2.55 -10.37 -14.61
CA GLU A 260 3.24 -10.93 -15.78
C GLU A 260 3.99 -12.24 -15.48
N ARG A 261 4.38 -12.46 -14.22
CA ARG A 261 5.11 -13.65 -13.75
C ARG A 261 4.24 -14.69 -13.08
N ALA A 262 3.00 -14.36 -12.85
CA ALA A 262 1.99 -15.25 -12.35
C ALA A 262 1.34 -16.05 -13.49
N ALA A 263 0.76 -17.21 -13.18
CA ALA A 263 -0.04 -17.94 -14.16
C ALA A 263 -1.24 -17.07 -14.60
N PRO A 264 -1.69 -17.16 -15.87
CA PRO A 264 -2.76 -16.31 -16.39
C PRO A 264 -4.06 -16.38 -15.59
N HIS A 265 -4.34 -17.51 -14.94
CA HIS A 265 -5.53 -17.71 -14.10
C HIS A 265 -5.33 -17.34 -12.63
N GLU A 266 -4.12 -16.98 -12.20
CA GLU A 266 -3.89 -16.55 -10.82
C GLU A 266 -4.53 -15.19 -10.57
N ARG A 267 -5.32 -15.11 -9.49
CA ARG A 267 -6.05 -13.93 -9.06
C ARG A 267 -5.39 -13.32 -7.83
N PHE A 268 -5.40 -12.00 -7.75
CA PHE A 268 -4.70 -11.20 -6.76
C PHE A 268 -5.67 -10.41 -5.88
N VAL A 269 -5.59 -10.58 -4.58
CA VAL A 269 -6.11 -9.59 -3.62
C VAL A 269 -5.05 -8.50 -3.46
N LEU A 270 -5.40 -7.26 -3.67
CA LEU A 270 -4.51 -6.11 -3.46
C LEU A 270 -4.97 -5.32 -2.23
N VAL A 271 -4.13 -5.20 -1.22
CA VAL A 271 -4.44 -4.49 0.03
C VAL A 271 -3.60 -3.23 0.12
N ALA A 272 -4.27 -2.06 0.14
CA ALA A 272 -3.62 -0.75 0.26
C ALA A 272 -4.62 0.28 0.81
N HIS A 273 -4.16 1.50 1.10
CA HIS A 273 -5.06 2.60 1.48
C HIS A 273 -6.03 2.94 0.33
N ASN A 274 -7.24 3.42 0.65
CA ASN A 274 -8.25 3.80 -0.36
C ASN A 274 -7.69 4.76 -1.42
N SER A 275 -6.85 5.72 -0.99
CA SER A 275 -6.24 6.69 -1.90
C SER A 275 -5.32 6.07 -2.96
N HIS A 276 -4.76 4.88 -2.71
CA HIS A 276 -3.92 4.18 -3.67
C HIS A 276 -4.71 3.26 -4.60
N ILE A 277 -5.85 2.71 -4.14
CA ILE A 277 -6.63 1.75 -4.94
C ILE A 277 -7.71 2.40 -5.80
N GLN A 278 -8.08 3.67 -5.55
CA GLN A 278 -9.10 4.38 -6.30
C GLN A 278 -8.75 4.51 -7.78
N LYS A 279 -9.76 4.36 -8.66
CA LYS A 279 -9.62 4.45 -10.12
C LYS A 279 -9.64 5.90 -10.64
N ALA A 280 -10.09 6.85 -9.82
CA ALA A 280 -10.15 8.27 -10.12
C ALA A 280 -8.87 9.00 -9.67
N PRO A 281 -8.45 10.07 -10.36
CA PRO A 281 -7.37 10.94 -9.89
C PRO A 281 -7.70 11.56 -8.54
N VAL A 282 -6.66 11.88 -7.75
CA VAL A 282 -6.78 12.77 -6.59
C VAL A 282 -6.73 14.21 -7.09
N SER A 283 -7.73 15.00 -6.73
CA SER A 283 -7.82 16.41 -7.13
C SER A 283 -8.15 17.28 -5.94
N TYR A 284 -7.56 18.49 -5.92
CA TYR A 284 -7.91 19.56 -5.01
C TYR A 284 -8.33 20.77 -5.84
N ASP A 285 -9.49 21.36 -5.56
CA ASP A 285 -10.06 22.51 -6.27
C ASP A 285 -10.05 22.35 -7.81
N GLY A 286 -10.30 21.12 -8.29
CA GLY A 286 -10.31 20.78 -9.72
C GLY A 286 -8.93 20.62 -10.36
N THR A 287 -7.86 20.81 -9.60
CA THR A 287 -6.48 20.55 -10.08
C THR A 287 -6.05 19.15 -9.69
N VAL A 288 -5.56 18.36 -10.66
CA VAL A 288 -5.01 17.02 -10.39
C VAL A 288 -3.77 17.13 -9.52
N ALA A 289 -3.84 16.55 -8.31
CA ALA A 289 -2.75 16.53 -7.35
C ALA A 289 -1.91 15.25 -7.44
N ALA A 290 -2.55 14.09 -7.70
CA ALA A 290 -1.88 12.81 -7.85
C ALA A 290 -2.70 11.83 -8.72
N LEU A 291 -2.00 10.90 -9.34
CA LEU A 291 -2.58 9.74 -10.04
C LEU A 291 -2.30 8.48 -9.21
N PRO A 292 -3.33 7.86 -8.58
CA PRO A 292 -3.15 6.69 -7.74
C PRO A 292 -2.78 5.43 -8.53
N MET A 293 -2.25 4.42 -7.85
CA MET A 293 -2.01 3.08 -8.40
C MET A 293 -3.26 2.52 -9.10
N GLY A 294 -4.44 2.62 -8.47
CA GLY A 294 -5.71 2.14 -9.01
C GLY A 294 -6.15 2.85 -10.30
N PHE A 295 -5.75 4.11 -10.49
CA PHE A 295 -5.97 4.82 -11.76
C PHE A 295 -5.21 4.16 -12.93
N PHE A 296 -3.95 3.78 -12.70
CA PHE A 296 -3.15 3.09 -13.72
C PHE A 296 -3.64 1.66 -13.91
N ALA A 297 -3.81 0.90 -12.82
CA ALA A 297 -4.26 -0.49 -12.85
C ALA A 297 -5.66 -0.62 -13.49
N GLY A 298 -6.60 0.26 -13.13
CA GLY A 298 -7.95 0.24 -13.68
C GLY A 298 -7.98 0.52 -15.19
N ARG A 299 -7.10 1.38 -15.71
CA ARG A 299 -6.99 1.65 -17.14
C ARG A 299 -6.33 0.51 -17.91
N GLU A 300 -5.35 -0.15 -17.32
CA GLU A 300 -4.61 -1.24 -17.94
C GLU A 300 -5.41 -2.55 -17.93
N LEU A 301 -6.07 -2.86 -16.81
CA LEU A 301 -6.79 -4.11 -16.59
C LEU A 301 -8.29 -4.02 -16.93
N GLY A 302 -8.86 -2.82 -16.97
CA GLY A 302 -10.28 -2.64 -17.27
C GLY A 302 -11.20 -3.41 -16.32
N ALA A 303 -12.00 -4.32 -16.86
CA ALA A 303 -12.92 -5.15 -16.09
C ALA A 303 -12.22 -6.15 -15.16
N ASP A 304 -10.95 -6.44 -15.37
CA ASP A 304 -10.14 -7.33 -14.53
C ASP A 304 -9.65 -6.65 -13.24
N TYR A 305 -9.93 -5.36 -13.03
CA TYR A 305 -9.65 -4.62 -11.80
C TYR A 305 -10.94 -4.21 -11.11
N ARG A 306 -11.10 -4.61 -9.84
CA ARG A 306 -12.18 -4.14 -8.96
C ARG A 306 -11.59 -3.49 -7.71
N ALA A 307 -12.21 -2.41 -7.25
CA ALA A 307 -11.79 -1.68 -6.06
C ALA A 307 -12.93 -1.63 -5.04
N VAL A 308 -12.69 -2.15 -3.85
CA VAL A 308 -13.59 -2.13 -2.69
C VAL A 308 -13.00 -1.18 -1.65
N ALA A 309 -13.62 -0.01 -1.49
CA ALA A 309 -13.23 0.92 -0.43
C ALA A 309 -13.66 0.39 0.94
N VAL A 310 -12.95 0.80 1.99
CA VAL A 310 -13.40 0.58 3.37
C VAL A 310 -13.50 1.92 4.07
N THR A 311 -14.62 2.19 4.74
CA THR A 311 -14.90 3.42 5.48
C THR A 311 -15.64 3.11 6.79
N HIS A 312 -16.07 4.15 7.51
CA HIS A 312 -16.81 4.01 8.78
C HIS A 312 -17.84 5.13 8.95
N THR A 313 -18.84 4.87 9.79
CA THR A 313 -19.83 5.87 10.22
C THR A 313 -19.58 6.36 11.66
N ALA A 314 -18.47 5.97 12.26
CA ALA A 314 -18.08 6.37 13.62
C ALA A 314 -17.87 7.89 13.73
N ALA A 315 -18.21 8.47 14.88
CA ALA A 315 -18.00 9.88 15.19
C ALA A 315 -16.53 10.24 15.52
N ARG A 316 -15.66 9.24 15.62
CA ARG A 316 -14.22 9.43 15.94
C ARG A 316 -13.39 8.45 15.13
N VAL A 317 -12.13 8.83 14.84
CA VAL A 317 -11.19 8.02 14.08
C VAL A 317 -9.77 8.19 14.65
N PRO A 318 -8.89 7.18 14.57
CA PRO A 318 -7.46 7.35 14.82
C PRO A 318 -6.85 8.31 13.81
N GLU A 319 -6.03 9.28 14.27
CA GLU A 319 -5.34 10.23 13.42
C GLU A 319 -3.87 10.36 13.82
N MET A 320 -3.03 10.62 12.83
CA MET A 320 -1.59 10.81 13.01
C MET A 320 -1.27 12.28 13.28
N HIS A 321 -0.55 12.54 14.36
CA HIS A 321 -0.11 13.88 14.72
C HIS A 321 1.37 14.07 14.43
N TYR A 322 1.66 14.88 13.43
CA TYR A 322 3.01 15.20 12.95
C TYR A 322 3.41 16.64 13.27
N PRO A 323 4.71 16.92 13.44
CA PRO A 323 5.79 16.01 13.79
C PRO A 323 5.81 15.73 15.30
N ASP A 324 6.22 14.54 15.71
CA ASP A 324 6.54 14.23 17.10
C ASP A 324 7.97 13.67 17.22
N ALA A 325 8.87 14.46 17.79
CA ALA A 325 10.28 14.08 17.93
C ALA A 325 10.52 13.01 19.02
N SER A 326 9.55 12.77 19.91
CA SER A 326 9.64 11.75 20.95
C SER A 326 9.26 10.36 20.44
N SER A 327 8.52 10.29 19.34
CA SER A 327 8.12 9.04 18.72
C SER A 327 9.22 8.51 17.79
N PRO A 328 9.54 7.21 17.83
CA PRO A 328 10.52 6.59 16.96
C PRO A 328 10.11 6.64 15.47
N VAL A 329 8.81 6.77 15.17
CA VAL A 329 8.26 6.89 13.83
C VAL A 329 7.95 8.33 13.42
N GLY A 330 8.17 9.31 14.32
CA GLY A 330 8.04 10.73 14.05
C GLY A 330 6.63 11.29 14.13
N PHE A 331 5.67 10.52 14.63
CA PHE A 331 4.30 10.92 14.90
C PHE A 331 3.71 10.10 16.05
N THR A 332 2.62 10.57 16.63
CA THR A 332 1.78 9.83 17.56
C THR A 332 0.40 9.62 16.96
N VAL A 333 -0.35 8.64 17.48
CA VAL A 333 -1.72 8.34 17.04
C VAL A 333 -2.68 8.59 18.21
N SER A 334 -3.75 9.32 17.94
CA SER A 334 -4.84 9.50 18.91
C SER A 334 -6.19 9.61 18.24
N MET A 335 -7.25 9.34 19.01
CA MET A 335 -8.63 9.47 18.53
C MET A 335 -9.01 10.94 18.38
N VAL A 336 -9.48 11.35 17.22
CA VAL A 336 -10.04 12.67 16.93
C VAL A 336 -11.53 12.61 16.64
N ASP A 337 -12.26 13.67 17.01
CA ASP A 337 -13.68 13.78 16.73
C ASP A 337 -13.89 14.21 15.27
N LEU A 338 -14.90 13.62 14.62
CA LEU A 338 -15.29 13.95 13.25
C LEU A 338 -16.56 14.81 13.25
N PRO A 339 -16.71 15.73 12.29
CA PRO A 339 -17.98 16.39 12.06
C PRO A 339 -19.03 15.40 11.54
N GLU A 340 -20.30 15.81 11.57
CA GLU A 340 -21.37 15.04 10.91
C GLU A 340 -21.05 14.80 9.44
N PRO A 341 -21.37 13.59 8.90
CA PRO A 341 -21.16 13.29 7.50
C PRO A 341 -21.84 14.29 6.57
N SER A 342 -21.08 14.81 5.62
CA SER A 342 -21.58 15.84 4.70
C SER A 342 -22.60 15.27 3.70
N PRO A 343 -23.57 16.07 3.26
CA PRO A 343 -24.43 15.68 2.13
C PRO A 343 -23.58 15.23 0.92
N GLY A 344 -23.98 14.16 0.25
CA GLY A 344 -23.26 13.58 -0.88
C GLY A 344 -22.10 12.67 -0.49
N SER A 345 -21.77 12.49 0.80
CA SER A 345 -20.78 11.49 1.20
C SER A 345 -21.34 10.08 1.31
N VAL A 346 -20.46 9.09 1.20
CA VAL A 346 -20.81 7.67 1.44
C VAL A 346 -21.39 7.48 2.83
N GLU A 347 -20.77 8.08 3.83
CA GLU A 347 -21.17 7.95 5.22
C GLU A 347 -22.56 8.58 5.46
N ARG A 348 -22.86 9.72 4.82
CA ARG A 348 -24.18 10.34 4.87
C ARG A 348 -25.24 9.46 4.22
N LEU A 349 -24.94 8.83 3.10
CA LEU A 349 -25.82 7.88 2.43
C LEU A 349 -26.18 6.71 3.35
N LEU A 350 -25.23 6.17 4.10
CA LEU A 350 -25.45 5.09 5.05
C LEU A 350 -26.29 5.54 6.27
N VAL A 351 -26.04 6.74 6.78
CA VAL A 351 -26.85 7.34 7.86
C VAL A 351 -28.29 7.52 7.41
N ASP A 352 -28.53 8.09 6.22
CA ASP A 352 -29.86 8.33 5.67
C ASP A 352 -30.62 7.01 5.36
N ALA A 353 -29.89 5.94 5.07
CA ALA A 353 -30.44 4.60 4.89
C ALA A 353 -30.72 3.85 6.21
N GLY A 354 -30.39 4.43 7.38
CA GLY A 354 -30.54 3.77 8.69
C GLY A 354 -29.56 2.62 8.91
N LEU A 355 -28.39 2.68 8.29
CA LEU A 355 -27.36 1.62 8.31
C LEU A 355 -26.10 2.01 9.08
N ALA A 356 -26.08 3.17 9.72
CA ALA A 356 -24.92 3.71 10.40
C ALA A 356 -24.40 2.85 11.57
N ASP A 357 -25.26 2.03 12.17
CA ASP A 357 -24.96 1.11 13.28
C ASP A 357 -24.63 -0.32 12.82
N ARG A 358 -24.48 -0.54 11.52
CA ARG A 358 -24.26 -1.86 10.92
C ARG A 358 -22.95 -1.93 10.16
N VAL A 359 -22.37 -3.13 10.11
CA VAL A 359 -21.34 -3.45 9.12
C VAL A 359 -22.06 -3.71 7.80
N THR A 360 -21.68 -2.99 6.76
CA THR A 360 -22.38 -3.06 5.47
C THR A 360 -21.42 -3.24 4.31
N LEU A 361 -21.85 -3.96 3.28
CA LEU A 361 -21.28 -3.97 1.95
C LEU A 361 -22.28 -3.30 1.01
N THR A 362 -21.85 -2.24 0.35
CA THR A 362 -22.68 -1.46 -0.59
C THR A 362 -22.11 -1.57 -1.99
N ASP A 363 -22.92 -2.02 -2.95
CA ASP A 363 -22.58 -2.00 -4.38
C ASP A 363 -22.71 -0.57 -4.91
N LEU A 364 -21.60 -0.03 -5.43
CA LEU A 364 -21.54 1.33 -5.97
C LEU A 364 -21.71 1.38 -7.50
N ARG A 365 -21.78 0.23 -8.17
CA ARG A 365 -21.92 0.17 -9.63
C ARG A 365 -23.27 0.75 -10.06
N GLY A 366 -23.22 1.83 -10.87
CA GLY A 366 -24.42 2.55 -11.31
C GLY A 366 -25.03 3.50 -10.27
N VAL A 367 -24.36 3.73 -9.14
CA VAL A 367 -24.73 4.78 -8.17
C VAL A 367 -24.32 6.15 -8.71
N SER A 368 -25.10 7.19 -8.40
CA SER A 368 -24.83 8.59 -8.75
C SER A 368 -25.06 9.51 -7.55
N GLY A 369 -24.43 10.69 -7.57
CA GLY A 369 -24.64 11.70 -6.53
C GLY A 369 -23.87 11.42 -5.24
N VAL A 370 -22.87 10.52 -5.26
CA VAL A 370 -21.94 10.29 -4.15
C VAL A 370 -20.58 10.83 -4.58
N ASP A 371 -20.14 11.92 -3.95
CA ASP A 371 -19.02 12.75 -4.39
C ASP A 371 -17.91 12.89 -3.33
N SER A 372 -18.01 12.19 -2.21
CA SER A 372 -17.01 12.27 -1.16
C SER A 372 -17.07 11.10 -0.19
N MET A 373 -15.98 10.92 0.56
CA MET A 373 -15.87 9.97 1.68
C MET A 373 -14.76 10.39 2.64
N TRP A 374 -14.67 9.75 3.80
CA TRP A 374 -13.56 9.96 4.72
C TRP A 374 -12.25 9.38 4.19
N ALA A 375 -11.16 10.12 4.39
CA ALA A 375 -9.77 9.67 4.31
C ALA A 375 -9.04 10.18 5.55
N GLN A 376 -8.68 9.29 6.47
CA GLN A 376 -8.31 9.65 7.84
C GLN A 376 -9.43 10.50 8.47
N SER A 377 -9.09 11.61 9.12
CA SER A 377 -10.06 12.56 9.67
C SER A 377 -10.54 13.63 8.68
N ALA A 378 -10.09 13.59 7.43
CA ALA A 378 -10.42 14.57 6.41
C ALA A 378 -11.47 14.06 5.42
N ARG A 379 -12.32 14.95 4.91
CA ARG A 379 -13.22 14.65 3.79
C ARG A 379 -12.45 14.73 2.48
N THR A 380 -12.46 13.64 1.72
CA THR A 380 -11.93 13.63 0.35
C THR A 380 -13.07 13.72 -0.65
N VAL A 381 -12.96 14.66 -1.59
CA VAL A 381 -13.92 14.84 -2.69
C VAL A 381 -13.43 14.08 -3.91
N LEU A 382 -14.26 13.14 -4.40
CA LEU A 382 -13.98 12.31 -5.57
C LEU A 382 -15.27 11.70 -6.12
N PRO A 383 -15.34 11.34 -7.41
CA PRO A 383 -16.49 10.61 -7.97
C PRO A 383 -16.48 9.17 -7.46
N VAL A 384 -17.10 8.92 -6.28
CA VAL A 384 -16.94 7.67 -5.51
C VAL A 384 -17.31 6.43 -6.34
N ALA A 385 -18.40 6.47 -7.09
CA ALA A 385 -18.86 5.34 -7.91
C ALA A 385 -18.00 5.08 -9.17
N GLU A 386 -17.20 6.05 -9.60
CA GLU A 386 -16.18 5.84 -10.63
C GLU A 386 -14.87 5.33 -10.02
N ALA A 387 -14.58 5.77 -8.81
CA ALA A 387 -13.34 5.43 -8.08
C ALA A 387 -13.38 3.99 -7.53
N PHE A 388 -14.56 3.51 -7.08
CA PHE A 388 -14.73 2.21 -6.43
C PHE A 388 -15.94 1.46 -6.99
N ASP A 389 -15.88 0.13 -6.96
CA ASP A 389 -16.99 -0.75 -7.36
C ASP A 389 -17.91 -1.06 -6.18
N ALA A 390 -17.38 -1.05 -4.95
CA ALA A 390 -18.11 -1.24 -3.71
C ALA A 390 -17.47 -0.50 -2.55
N VAL A 391 -18.24 -0.35 -1.47
CA VAL A 391 -17.72 0.11 -0.18
C VAL A 391 -18.17 -0.81 0.95
N LEU A 392 -17.23 -1.21 1.80
CA LEU A 392 -17.49 -1.84 3.08
C LEU A 392 -17.43 -0.75 4.16
N SER A 393 -18.46 -0.65 5.01
CA SER A 393 -18.49 0.32 6.10
C SER A 393 -18.63 -0.36 7.45
N THR A 394 -17.95 0.18 8.44
CA THR A 394 -18.03 -0.24 9.84
C THR A 394 -18.72 0.83 10.70
N PRO A 395 -19.52 0.46 11.72
CA PRO A 395 -20.16 1.42 12.61
C PRO A 395 -19.18 2.08 13.59
N THR A 396 -18.01 1.46 13.79
CA THR A 396 -16.98 1.88 14.71
C THR A 396 -15.63 1.98 14.00
N ALA A 397 -14.74 2.83 14.54
CA ALA A 397 -13.36 2.98 14.10
C ALA A 397 -12.49 3.13 15.34
N THR A 398 -12.11 2.01 15.98
CA THR A 398 -11.31 2.00 17.19
C THR A 398 -9.83 1.93 16.87
N GLN A 399 -9.02 2.63 17.64
CA GLN A 399 -7.56 2.56 17.50
C GLN A 399 -7.08 1.14 17.78
N ASP A 400 -6.26 0.60 16.92
CA ASP A 400 -5.61 -0.69 17.12
C ASP A 400 -4.71 -0.63 18.38
N ALA A 401 -5.02 -1.46 19.37
CA ALA A 401 -4.29 -1.49 20.63
C ALA A 401 -2.89 -2.11 20.54
N THR A 402 -2.55 -2.70 19.39
CA THR A 402 -1.25 -3.36 19.17
C THR A 402 -0.19 -2.43 18.58
N ILE A 403 -0.52 -1.17 18.34
CA ILE A 403 0.43 -0.15 17.83
C ILE A 403 1.56 0.02 18.87
N PRO A 404 2.83 -0.19 18.46
CA PRO A 404 3.95 -0.20 19.41
C PRO A 404 4.57 1.18 19.66
N PHE A 405 3.94 2.30 19.24
CA PHE A 405 4.46 3.66 19.35
C PHE A 405 3.36 4.71 19.56
#